data_b892d4cc5fffd365030ade7512a763c1
#
_entry.id   b892d4cc5fffd365030ade7512a763c1
#
_cell.length_a   1.000
_cell.length_b   1.000
_cell.length_c   1.000
_cell.angle_alpha   90.00
_cell.angle_beta   90.00
_cell.angle_gamma   90.00
#
_symmetry.space_group_name_H-M   'P 1'
#
loop_
_entity.id
_entity.type
_entity.pdbx_description
1 polymer ?
#
loop_
_entity_poly.entity_id
_entity_poly.type
_entity_poly.pdbx_seq_one_letter_code
_entity_poly.pdbx_strand_id
1 'polypeptide(L)'
;MTQSRVGVALGYRDAQGWQSEGWWNLKPNECETMLKGPLAARFYYVYAQDYDRGGEWGGKTYMCSRDKEFTIRGTEDCLARGFDRSGYFEIDTGEQKSWTVQLTDNARPAPRAP
;
A
#
# COMPACT_ATOMS: atom_id res chain seq x y z
N MET A 1 -5.62 6.09 -14.08
CA MET A 1 -6.49 5.97 -12.90
C MET A 1 -7.50 4.86 -13.09
N THR A 2 -7.88 4.23 -12.02
CA THR A 2 -8.91 3.19 -12.08
C THR A 2 -10.31 3.79 -11.99
N GLN A 3 -11.29 3.12 -12.58
CA GLN A 3 -12.70 3.49 -12.48
C GLN A 3 -13.39 2.86 -11.27
N SER A 4 -12.64 2.21 -10.40
CA SER A 4 -13.16 1.58 -9.19
C SER A 4 -12.84 2.43 -7.97
N ARG A 5 -13.58 2.20 -6.89
CA ARG A 5 -13.19 2.67 -5.57
C ARG A 5 -12.02 1.80 -5.10
N VAL A 6 -10.99 2.42 -4.57
CA VAL A 6 -9.75 1.75 -4.23
C VAL A 6 -9.31 2.13 -2.82
N GLY A 7 -8.85 1.16 -2.06
CA GLY A 7 -8.14 1.40 -0.81
C GLY A 7 -6.66 1.19 -1.00
N VAL A 8 -5.84 2.12 -0.54
CA VAL A 8 -4.40 2.09 -0.70
C VAL A 8 -3.72 2.07 0.67
N ALA A 9 -2.77 1.17 0.83
CA ALA A 9 -1.91 1.09 2.00
C ALA A 9 -0.46 1.35 1.58
N LEU A 10 0.30 1.96 2.47
CA LEU A 10 1.67 2.37 2.22
C LEU A 10 2.59 1.83 3.30
N GLY A 11 3.76 1.37 2.90
CA GLY A 11 4.81 0.96 3.83
C GLY A 11 6.12 1.65 3.50
N TYR A 12 6.89 1.95 4.52
CA TYR A 12 8.21 2.55 4.36
C TYR A 12 9.03 2.38 5.63
N ARG A 13 10.32 2.64 5.49
CA ARG A 13 11.23 2.63 6.64
C ARG A 13 11.69 4.04 6.92
N ASP A 14 11.47 4.49 8.15
CA ASP A 14 11.97 5.77 8.64
C ASP A 14 13.09 5.56 9.68
N ALA A 15 13.49 6.62 10.37
CA ALA A 15 14.55 6.55 11.37
C ALA A 15 14.21 5.62 12.55
N GLN A 16 12.94 5.34 12.77
CA GLN A 16 12.45 4.48 13.85
C GLN A 16 12.18 3.04 13.39
N GLY A 17 12.41 2.72 12.11
CA GLY A 17 12.20 1.41 11.54
C GLY A 17 11.06 1.37 10.55
N TRP A 18 10.51 0.18 10.33
CA TRP A 18 9.44 -0.03 9.38
C TRP A 18 8.10 0.42 9.92
N GLN A 19 7.28 0.98 9.03
CA GLN A 19 5.91 1.37 9.33
C GLN A 19 5.05 1.06 8.11
N SER A 20 3.83 0.57 8.38
CA SER A 20 2.78 0.47 7.36
C SER A 20 1.56 1.22 7.85
N GLU A 21 0.86 1.86 6.95
CA GLU A 21 -0.33 2.63 7.27
C GLU A 21 -1.35 2.59 6.13
N GLY A 22 -2.58 2.74 6.44
CA GLY A 22 -3.72 2.72 5.53
C GLY A 22 -5.00 3.01 6.28
N TRP A 23 -6.06 3.18 5.63
CA TRP A 23 -6.26 3.10 4.18
C TRP A 23 -6.54 4.50 3.66
N TRP A 24 -5.96 4.84 2.51
CA TRP A 24 -6.42 6.00 1.73
C TRP A 24 -7.48 5.48 0.77
N ASN A 25 -8.71 5.94 0.95
CA ASN A 25 -9.82 5.50 0.13
C ASN A 25 -10.03 6.48 -1.02
N LEU A 26 -9.83 6.00 -2.24
CA LEU A 26 -9.93 6.79 -3.44
C LEU A 26 -11.24 6.49 -4.15
N LYS A 27 -11.92 7.53 -4.60
CA LYS A 27 -13.09 7.41 -5.47
C LYS A 27 -12.63 7.10 -6.90
N PRO A 28 -13.52 6.61 -7.77
CA PRO A 28 -13.16 6.40 -9.18
C PRO A 28 -12.54 7.65 -9.79
N ASN A 29 -11.45 7.46 -10.52
CA ASN A 29 -10.71 8.52 -11.21
C ASN A 29 -10.17 9.62 -10.29
N GLU A 30 -9.98 9.34 -9.01
CA GLU A 30 -9.46 10.30 -8.03
C GLU A 30 -7.95 10.09 -7.83
N CYS A 31 -7.25 11.19 -7.61
CA CYS A 31 -5.86 11.19 -7.17
C CYS A 31 -5.77 11.85 -5.81
N GLU A 32 -4.93 11.33 -4.93
CA GLU A 32 -4.77 11.86 -3.59
C GLU A 32 -3.30 11.85 -3.19
N THR A 33 -2.89 12.87 -2.45
CA THR A 33 -1.56 12.93 -1.87
C THR A 33 -1.55 12.21 -0.53
N MET A 34 -0.80 11.11 -0.45
CA MET A 34 -0.73 10.29 0.76
C MET A 34 0.29 10.82 1.75
N LEU A 35 1.45 11.25 1.26
CA LEU A 35 2.50 11.86 2.07
C LEU A 35 2.76 13.26 1.55
N LYS A 36 2.72 14.25 2.43
CA LYS A 36 2.98 15.65 2.09
C LYS A 36 4.44 15.97 2.37
N GLY A 37 4.98 16.88 1.56
CA GLY A 37 6.35 17.31 1.70
C GLY A 37 7.35 16.36 1.02
N PRO A 38 8.65 16.61 1.19
CA PRO A 38 9.68 15.77 0.60
C PRO A 38 9.62 14.35 1.13
N LEU A 39 9.92 13.37 0.26
CA LEU A 39 9.97 11.97 0.66
C LEU A 39 11.17 11.74 1.59
N ALA A 40 10.92 11.06 2.71
CA ALA A 40 11.94 10.78 3.72
C ALA A 40 12.72 9.50 3.44
N ALA A 41 12.24 8.67 2.52
CA ALA A 41 12.86 7.40 2.19
C ALA A 41 13.01 7.28 0.68
N ARG A 42 13.91 6.40 0.24
CA ARG A 42 14.07 6.08 -1.17
C ARG A 42 13.04 5.04 -1.62
N PHE A 43 12.83 4.01 -0.82
CA PHE A 43 11.94 2.91 -1.16
C PHE A 43 10.61 3.04 -0.42
N TYR A 44 9.54 2.90 -1.16
CA TYR A 44 8.18 2.84 -0.64
C TYR A 44 7.52 1.56 -1.13
N TYR A 45 6.57 1.08 -0.36
CA TYR A 45 5.87 -0.16 -0.63
C TYR A 45 4.39 0.11 -0.63
N VAL A 46 3.70 -0.36 -1.66
CA VAL A 46 2.29 -0.05 -1.88
C VAL A 46 1.49 -1.34 -2.01
N TYR A 47 0.34 -1.35 -1.36
CA TYR A 47 -0.67 -2.38 -1.52
C TYR A 47 -2.01 -1.71 -1.71
N ALA A 48 -2.79 -2.16 -2.67
CA ALA A 48 -4.09 -1.57 -2.95
C ALA A 48 -5.12 -2.64 -3.26
N GLN A 49 -6.37 -2.37 -2.88
CA GLN A 49 -7.51 -3.25 -3.13
C GLN A 49 -8.56 -2.53 -3.97
N ASP A 50 -9.08 -3.23 -4.95
CA ASP A 50 -10.21 -2.75 -5.76
C ASP A 50 -11.50 -3.19 -5.07
N TYR A 51 -12.25 -2.22 -4.54
CA TYR A 51 -13.47 -2.50 -3.78
C TYR A 51 -14.68 -2.84 -4.67
N ASP A 52 -14.65 -2.44 -5.93
CA ASP A 52 -15.80 -2.61 -6.83
C ASP A 52 -15.72 -3.87 -7.66
N ARG A 53 -14.54 -4.17 -8.19
CA ARG A 53 -14.33 -5.33 -9.07
C ARG A 53 -13.64 -6.48 -8.38
N GLY A 54 -13.13 -6.26 -7.18
CA GLY A 54 -12.25 -7.20 -6.52
C GLY A 54 -10.85 -7.17 -7.12
N GLY A 55 -9.94 -7.92 -6.52
CA GLY A 55 -8.55 -7.92 -6.94
C GLY A 55 -7.71 -6.90 -6.19
N GLU A 56 -6.43 -6.93 -6.50
CA GLU A 56 -5.47 -6.12 -5.79
C GLU A 56 -4.27 -5.75 -6.65
N TRP A 57 -3.58 -4.69 -6.24
CA TRP A 57 -2.24 -4.35 -6.73
C TRP A 57 -1.29 -4.64 -5.58
N GLY A 58 -0.43 -5.62 -5.75
CA GLY A 58 0.48 -6.05 -4.70
C GLY A 58 1.76 -6.63 -5.24
N GLY A 59 2.61 -7.10 -4.36
CA GLY A 59 3.91 -7.64 -4.70
C GLY A 59 4.40 -8.66 -3.70
N LYS A 60 5.72 -8.74 -3.55
CA LYS A 60 6.39 -9.80 -2.80
C LYS A 60 6.97 -9.33 -1.47
N THR A 61 6.81 -8.07 -1.12
CA THR A 61 7.29 -7.55 0.16
C THR A 61 6.14 -7.59 1.16
N TYR A 62 6.20 -8.48 2.12
CA TYR A 62 5.10 -8.69 3.05
C TYR A 62 5.21 -7.75 4.23
N MET A 63 4.11 -7.06 4.51
CA MET A 63 3.99 -6.12 5.61
C MET A 63 2.63 -6.27 6.27
N CYS A 64 2.48 -5.70 7.45
CA CYS A 64 1.23 -5.80 8.19
C CYS A 64 0.17 -4.84 7.66
N SER A 65 -1.09 -5.26 7.75
CA SER A 65 -2.25 -4.45 7.42
C SER A 65 -3.43 -4.89 8.28
N ARG A 66 -4.57 -4.21 8.17
CA ARG A 66 -5.83 -4.65 8.79
C ARG A 66 -6.99 -4.01 8.04
N ASP A 67 -8.20 -4.51 8.26
CA ASP A 67 -9.38 -4.08 7.53
C ASP A 67 -9.74 -2.62 7.76
N LYS A 68 -9.48 -2.12 8.95
CA LYS A 68 -9.76 -0.72 9.31
C LYS A 68 -8.48 0.11 9.16
N GLU A 69 -8.64 1.42 9.24
CA GLU A 69 -7.50 2.34 9.26
C GLU A 69 -6.44 1.88 10.25
N PHE A 70 -5.18 1.97 9.87
CA PHE A 70 -4.08 1.48 10.69
C PHE A 70 -2.79 2.28 10.51
N THR A 71 -2.00 2.24 11.57
CA THR A 71 -0.59 2.62 11.56
C THR A 71 0.13 1.56 12.38
N ILE A 72 0.94 0.74 11.72
CA ILE A 72 1.57 -0.42 12.34
C ILE A 72 3.08 -0.29 12.25
N ARG A 73 3.75 -0.37 13.38
CA ARG A 73 5.21 -0.41 13.44
C ARG A 73 5.69 -1.85 13.28
N GLY A 74 6.74 -2.02 12.46
CA GLY A 74 7.33 -3.33 12.19
C GLY A 74 6.58 -4.12 11.14
N THR A 75 7.25 -5.11 10.60
CA THR A 75 6.72 -5.98 9.55
C THR A 75 6.70 -7.44 9.98
N GLU A 76 7.12 -7.72 11.21
CA GLU A 76 7.27 -9.08 11.73
C GLU A 76 6.00 -9.52 12.45
N ASP A 77 5.77 -10.82 12.42
CA ASP A 77 4.74 -11.47 13.22
C ASP A 77 3.34 -10.84 13.07
N CYS A 78 2.99 -10.40 11.86
CA CYS A 78 1.72 -9.73 11.62
C CYS A 78 0.54 -10.53 12.16
N LEU A 79 0.44 -11.80 11.81
CA LEU A 79 -0.68 -12.65 12.23
C LEU A 79 -0.68 -12.87 13.74
N ALA A 80 0.49 -13.10 14.34
CA ALA A 80 0.62 -13.32 15.78
C ALA A 80 0.24 -12.06 16.58
N ARG A 81 0.43 -10.89 15.98
CA ARG A 81 0.08 -9.59 16.59
C ARG A 81 -1.37 -9.19 16.34
N GLY A 82 -2.15 -10.01 15.66
CA GLY A 82 -3.55 -9.74 15.35
C GLY A 82 -3.79 -8.91 14.10
N PHE A 83 -2.80 -8.82 13.21
CA PHE A 83 -2.91 -8.10 11.96
C PHE A 83 -2.93 -9.06 10.77
N ASP A 84 -3.32 -8.55 9.62
CA ASP A 84 -3.20 -9.28 8.37
C ASP A 84 -1.80 -9.11 7.80
N ARG A 85 -1.41 -10.02 6.93
CA ARG A 85 -0.16 -9.96 6.20
C ARG A 85 -0.48 -9.79 4.72
N SER A 86 0.00 -8.70 4.14
CA SER A 86 -0.27 -8.38 2.73
C SER A 86 1.01 -8.21 1.95
N GLY A 87 0.98 -8.57 0.68
CA GLY A 87 2.12 -8.39 -0.22
C GLY A 87 2.08 -7.00 -0.85
N TYR A 88 3.06 -6.19 -0.55
CA TYR A 88 3.22 -4.85 -1.10
C TYR A 88 4.20 -4.88 -2.26
N PHE A 89 4.02 -4.02 -3.24
CA PHE A 89 5.01 -3.86 -4.31
C PHE A 89 5.95 -2.70 -4.01
N GLU A 90 7.20 -2.87 -4.42
CA GLU A 90 8.25 -1.90 -4.13
C GLU A 90 8.29 -0.79 -5.17
N ILE A 91 8.47 0.44 -4.70
CA ILE A 91 8.70 1.60 -5.53
C ILE A 91 10.03 2.20 -5.13
N ASP A 92 10.96 2.26 -6.08
CA ASP A 92 12.25 2.94 -5.90
C ASP A 92 12.11 4.37 -6.40
N THR A 93 12.03 5.30 -5.47
CA THR A 93 11.91 6.72 -5.80
C THR A 93 13.25 7.36 -6.16
N GLY A 94 14.35 6.64 -6.00
CA GLY A 94 15.69 7.19 -6.22
C GLY A 94 15.96 8.36 -5.29
N GLU A 95 16.37 9.48 -5.86
CA GLU A 95 16.60 10.72 -5.11
C GLU A 95 15.47 11.72 -5.33
N GLN A 96 14.35 11.29 -5.86
CA GLN A 96 13.20 12.16 -6.09
C GLN A 96 12.59 12.62 -4.77
N LYS A 97 12.16 13.86 -4.73
CA LYS A 97 11.50 14.42 -3.54
C LYS A 97 9.99 14.18 -3.56
N SER A 98 9.45 13.75 -4.69
CA SER A 98 8.06 13.41 -4.84
C SER A 98 7.91 12.28 -5.84
N TRP A 99 6.82 11.54 -5.74
CA TRP A 99 6.57 10.42 -6.62
C TRP A 99 5.07 10.19 -6.77
N THR A 100 4.63 9.88 -7.96
CA THR A 100 3.22 9.55 -8.22
C THR A 100 3.11 8.09 -8.66
N VAL A 101 2.26 7.35 -7.97
CA VAL A 101 1.93 5.97 -8.35
C VAL A 101 0.59 5.99 -9.04
N GLN A 102 0.54 5.42 -10.23
CA GLN A 102 -0.70 5.33 -10.98
C GLN A 102 -1.21 3.89 -10.95
N LEU A 103 -2.43 3.72 -10.44
CA LEU A 103 -3.13 2.44 -10.48
C LEU A 103 -4.06 2.45 -11.69
N THR A 104 -3.98 1.38 -12.46
CA THR A 104 -4.81 1.21 -13.64
C THR A 104 -5.83 0.10 -13.39
N ASP A 105 -6.80 -0.05 -14.30
CA ASP A 105 -7.83 -1.08 -14.18
C ASP A 105 -7.31 -2.52 -14.34
N ASN A 106 -6.01 -2.72 -14.32
CA ASN A 106 -5.35 -4.01 -14.45
C ASN A 106 -4.98 -4.64 -13.11
N ALA A 107 -5.78 -4.40 -12.07
CA ALA A 107 -5.58 -5.09 -10.80
C ALA A 107 -5.61 -6.60 -11.00
N ARG A 108 -4.68 -7.30 -10.36
CA ARG A 108 -4.67 -8.76 -10.42
C ARG A 108 -5.80 -9.30 -9.55
N PRO A 109 -6.44 -10.40 -9.97
CA PRO A 109 -7.37 -11.07 -9.08
C PRO A 109 -6.70 -11.38 -7.74
N ALA A 110 -7.47 -11.35 -6.65
CA ALA A 110 -6.96 -11.74 -5.35
C ALA A 110 -6.33 -13.15 -5.45
N PRO A 111 -5.22 -13.40 -4.73
CA PRO A 111 -4.58 -14.71 -4.78
C PRO A 111 -5.58 -15.80 -4.43
N ARG A 112 -5.71 -16.77 -5.31
CA ARG A 112 -6.52 -17.95 -5.04
C ARG A 112 -5.63 -18.98 -4.36
N ALA A 113 -6.20 -19.72 -3.44
CA ALA A 113 -5.53 -20.89 -2.94
C ALA A 113 -5.14 -21.77 -4.13
N PRO A 114 -3.88 -22.19 -4.19
CA PRO A 114 -3.44 -23.03 -5.28
C PRO A 114 -4.23 -24.34 -5.30
#